data_f62d376be23fdc91dea214664e7772cd
#
_entry.id   f62d376be23fdc91dea214664e7772cd
#
_cell.length_a   1.000
_cell.length_b   1.000
_cell.length_c   1.000
_cell.angle_alpha   90.00
_cell.angle_beta   90.00
_cell.angle_gamma   90.00
#
_symmetry.space_group_name_H-M   'P 1'
#
loop_
_entity.id
_entity.type
_entity.pdbx_description
1 polymer ?
#
loop_
_entity_poly.entity_id
_entity_poly.type
_entity_poly.pdbx_seq_one_letter_code
_entity_poly.pdbx_strand_id
1 'polypeptide(L)'
;MLRFATAFGHSGRPRFDLVANLFTAQAMTEGGITVTGPQQWRPFVHVRDLARAIVHVLEAPAAVVQSQVYNVGARRLNATIGQLGELVADVAREFRGPVTITVREQAAQDRRNYLVSFEKIRRHLGFEVETGLADGIREVARRFANGSYQHYRDEVYSNVATTLRAVEHFYDPLESQRLYAPRRVG
;
A
#
# COMPACT_ATOMS: atom_id res chain seq x y z
N MET A 1 4.34 16.93 -8.55
CA MET A 1 4.40 15.93 -7.46
C MET A 1 3.17 15.04 -7.50
N LEU A 2 3.31 13.72 -7.37
CA LEU A 2 2.20 12.79 -7.18
C LEU A 2 2.14 12.33 -5.72
N ARG A 3 0.93 12.35 -5.15
CA ARG A 3 0.62 11.81 -3.82
C ARG A 3 -0.28 10.59 -3.99
N PHE A 4 0.27 9.44 -3.75
CA PHE A 4 -0.45 8.18 -3.95
C PHE A 4 -1.34 7.84 -2.75
N ALA A 5 -2.53 7.31 -3.02
CA ALA A 5 -3.32 6.57 -2.04
C ALA A 5 -2.55 5.31 -1.60
N THR A 6 -3.08 4.56 -0.65
CA THR A 6 -2.47 3.31 -0.19
C THR A 6 -2.38 2.31 -1.35
N ALA A 7 -1.18 1.98 -1.76
CA ALA A 7 -0.94 1.04 -2.85
C ALA A 7 -1.32 -0.38 -2.45
N PHE A 8 -1.97 -1.12 -3.36
CA PHE A 8 -2.30 -2.54 -3.19
C PHE A 8 -2.22 -3.28 -4.52
N GLY A 9 -2.28 -4.60 -4.48
CA GLY A 9 -2.24 -5.44 -5.68
C GLY A 9 -0.94 -6.20 -5.85
N HIS A 10 -0.89 -7.03 -6.89
CA HIS A 10 0.28 -7.82 -7.25
C HIS A 10 1.37 -6.96 -7.92
N SER A 11 2.61 -7.21 -7.53
CA SER A 11 3.80 -6.61 -8.15
C SER A 11 4.99 -7.56 -8.04
N GLY A 12 6.12 -7.24 -8.65
CA GLY A 12 7.35 -8.01 -8.49
C GLY A 12 7.84 -8.10 -7.03
N ARG A 13 7.50 -7.10 -6.22
CA ARG A 13 7.71 -7.09 -4.77
C ARG A 13 6.50 -6.48 -4.07
N PRO A 14 5.44 -7.27 -3.79
CA PRO A 14 4.27 -6.76 -3.09
C PRO A 14 4.63 -6.44 -1.64
N ARG A 15 3.92 -5.47 -1.07
CA ARG A 15 4.06 -5.11 0.34
C ARG A 15 2.94 -5.74 1.14
N PHE A 16 3.28 -6.71 1.99
CA PHE A 16 2.33 -7.34 2.92
C PHE A 16 2.29 -6.67 4.30
N ASP A 17 3.03 -5.57 4.48
CA ASP A 17 2.88 -4.64 5.60
C ASP A 17 1.80 -3.55 5.35
N LEU A 18 1.16 -3.54 4.18
CA LEU A 18 0.03 -2.66 3.84
C LEU A 18 -1.29 -3.41 3.94
N VAL A 19 -2.28 -2.77 4.56
CA VAL A 19 -3.51 -3.39 5.06
C VAL A 19 -4.28 -4.22 4.04
N ALA A 20 -4.44 -3.78 2.80
CA ALA A 20 -5.20 -4.54 1.80
C ALA A 20 -4.50 -5.85 1.42
N ASN A 21 -3.19 -5.80 1.16
CA ASN A 21 -2.41 -6.99 0.87
C ASN A 21 -2.25 -7.89 2.12
N LEU A 22 -2.06 -7.28 3.30
CA LEU A 22 -1.96 -8.01 4.57
C LEU A 22 -3.23 -8.80 4.88
N PHE A 23 -4.40 -8.17 4.78
CA PHE A 23 -5.67 -8.85 5.02
C PHE A 23 -5.88 -10.00 4.03
N THR A 24 -5.53 -9.77 2.75
CA THR A 24 -5.61 -10.83 1.73
C THR A 24 -4.67 -12.00 2.08
N ALA A 25 -3.44 -11.70 2.51
CA ALA A 25 -2.50 -12.73 2.94
C ALA A 25 -3.03 -13.52 4.14
N GLN A 26 -3.49 -12.85 5.20
CA GLN A 26 -4.08 -13.47 6.38
C GLN A 26 -5.30 -14.33 6.02
N ALA A 27 -6.22 -13.78 5.22
CA ALA A 27 -7.37 -14.52 4.76
C ALA A 27 -6.97 -15.81 4.04
N MET A 28 -6.03 -15.72 3.10
CA MET A 28 -5.63 -16.85 2.24
C MET A 28 -4.78 -17.90 2.97
N THR A 29 -3.96 -17.51 3.94
CA THR A 29 -3.05 -18.45 4.63
C THR A 29 -3.58 -18.92 5.97
N GLU A 30 -4.20 -18.04 6.76
CA GLU A 30 -4.60 -18.30 8.13
C GLU A 30 -6.11 -18.57 8.29
N GLY A 31 -6.92 -18.22 7.29
CA GLY A 31 -8.38 -18.32 7.36
C GLY A 31 -9.03 -17.28 8.25
N GLY A 32 -8.30 -16.28 8.64
CA GLY A 32 -8.82 -15.22 9.50
C GLY A 32 -8.17 -13.89 9.22
N ILE A 33 -8.88 -12.81 9.53
CA ILE A 33 -8.42 -11.43 9.40
C ILE A 33 -8.57 -10.76 10.75
N THR A 34 -7.54 -10.05 11.23
CA THR A 34 -7.64 -9.21 12.41
C THR A 34 -7.81 -7.76 11.99
N VAL A 35 -8.97 -7.18 12.24
CA VAL A 35 -9.35 -5.80 11.93
C VAL A 35 -9.16 -4.93 13.16
N THR A 36 -8.28 -3.93 13.09
CA THR A 36 -8.08 -2.93 14.13
C THR A 36 -8.53 -1.57 13.63
N GLY A 37 -9.33 -0.83 14.41
CA GLY A 37 -9.87 0.46 14.02
C GLY A 37 -10.83 0.39 12.81
N PRO A 38 -11.89 -0.43 12.86
CA PRO A 38 -12.76 -0.72 11.71
C PRO A 38 -13.41 0.50 11.08
N GLN A 39 -13.59 1.60 11.85
CA GLN A 39 -14.21 2.85 11.36
C GLN A 39 -13.23 3.80 10.65
N GLN A 40 -11.95 3.48 10.63
CA GLN A 40 -10.95 4.36 10.00
C GLN A 40 -11.01 4.28 8.49
N TRP A 41 -11.10 5.44 7.86
CA TRP A 41 -11.06 5.58 6.42
C TRP A 41 -9.64 5.56 5.88
N ARG A 42 -9.46 4.87 4.75
CA ARG A 42 -8.22 4.88 3.96
C ARG A 42 -8.55 4.95 2.47
N PRO A 43 -7.81 5.76 1.72
CA PRO A 43 -7.84 5.71 0.28
C PRO A 43 -6.96 4.58 -0.25
N PHE A 44 -7.39 3.90 -1.31
CA PHE A 44 -6.62 2.84 -1.96
C PHE A 44 -6.41 3.15 -3.44
N VAL A 45 -5.35 2.55 -4.02
CA VAL A 45 -5.06 2.59 -5.45
C VAL A 45 -4.28 1.34 -5.85
N HIS A 46 -4.66 0.71 -6.95
CA HIS A 46 -3.95 -0.45 -7.47
C HIS A 46 -2.60 -0.05 -8.07
N VAL A 47 -1.56 -0.88 -7.89
CA VAL A 47 -0.19 -0.57 -8.36
C VAL A 47 -0.12 -0.36 -9.87
N ARG A 48 -0.97 -1.02 -10.66
CA ARG A 48 -1.07 -0.79 -12.11
C ARG A 48 -1.56 0.61 -12.43
N ASP A 49 -2.56 1.09 -11.72
CA ASP A 49 -3.08 2.46 -11.89
C ASP A 49 -2.08 3.51 -11.40
N LEU A 50 -1.25 3.19 -10.40
CA LEU A 50 -0.12 4.04 -10.02
C LEU A 50 0.87 4.21 -11.17
N ALA A 51 1.26 3.10 -11.80
CA ALA A 51 2.18 3.13 -12.95
C ALA A 51 1.57 3.92 -14.12
N ARG A 52 0.28 3.70 -14.42
CA ARG A 52 -0.44 4.46 -15.45
C ARG A 52 -0.48 5.96 -15.15
N ALA A 53 -0.71 6.35 -13.89
CA ALA A 53 -0.71 7.76 -13.50
C ALA A 53 0.65 8.42 -13.71
N ILE A 54 1.74 7.71 -13.43
CA ILE A 54 3.10 8.21 -13.67
C ILE A 54 3.31 8.45 -15.16
N VAL A 55 3.02 7.46 -16.01
CA VAL A 55 3.13 7.59 -17.47
C VAL A 55 2.28 8.75 -17.98
N HIS A 56 1.02 8.82 -17.53
CA HIS A 56 0.08 9.87 -17.94
C HIS A 56 0.58 11.29 -17.61
N VAL A 57 1.22 11.46 -16.46
CA VAL A 57 1.82 12.75 -16.07
C VAL A 57 3.08 13.05 -16.87
N LEU A 58 3.88 12.04 -17.21
CA LEU A 58 5.10 12.23 -18.01
C LEU A 58 4.77 12.60 -19.48
N GLU A 59 3.66 12.12 -20.01
CA GLU A 59 3.19 12.41 -21.38
C GLU A 59 2.41 13.73 -21.45
N ALA A 60 1.95 14.28 -20.32
CA ALA A 60 1.19 15.52 -20.29
C ALA A 60 2.08 16.75 -20.61
N PRO A 61 1.52 17.80 -21.24
CA PRO A 61 2.27 19.04 -21.49
C PRO A 61 2.83 19.63 -20.21
N ALA A 62 4.10 20.05 -20.22
CA ALA A 62 4.78 20.61 -19.04
C ALA A 62 3.99 21.76 -18.41
N ALA A 63 3.38 22.64 -19.20
CA ALA A 63 2.57 23.76 -18.74
C ALA A 63 1.38 23.32 -17.86
N VAL A 64 0.87 22.08 -18.02
CA VAL A 64 -0.26 21.55 -17.25
C VAL A 64 0.21 20.94 -15.93
N VAL A 65 1.40 20.31 -15.93
CA VAL A 65 1.86 19.50 -14.78
C VAL A 65 2.94 20.18 -13.96
N GLN A 66 3.63 21.18 -14.50
CA GLN A 66 4.69 21.90 -13.81
C GLN A 66 4.16 22.56 -12.52
N SER A 67 4.90 22.37 -11.43
CA SER A 67 4.56 22.89 -10.09
C SER A 67 3.21 22.43 -9.54
N GLN A 68 2.60 21.40 -10.13
CA GLN A 68 1.34 20.85 -9.68
C GLN A 68 1.52 19.69 -8.69
N VAL A 69 0.54 19.52 -7.81
CA VAL A 69 0.40 18.37 -6.91
C VAL A 69 -0.90 17.66 -7.22
N TYR A 70 -0.84 16.36 -7.50
CA TYR A 70 -2.00 15.51 -7.78
C TYR A 70 -2.06 14.36 -6.77
N ASN A 71 -3.25 14.16 -6.17
CA ASN A 71 -3.55 12.92 -5.47
C ASN A 71 -3.95 11.87 -6.50
N VAL A 72 -3.41 10.67 -6.40
CA VAL A 72 -3.66 9.54 -7.32
C VAL A 72 -4.46 8.46 -6.61
N GLY A 73 -5.63 8.17 -7.16
CA GLY A 73 -6.62 7.23 -6.67
C GLY A 73 -8.01 7.58 -7.20
N ALA A 74 -9.06 7.05 -6.58
CA ALA A 74 -10.44 7.39 -6.90
C ALA A 74 -11.32 7.42 -5.64
N ARG A 75 -12.35 8.27 -5.65
CA ARG A 75 -13.31 8.38 -4.53
C ARG A 75 -13.94 7.03 -4.18
N ARG A 76 -14.29 6.22 -5.19
CA ARG A 76 -14.88 4.88 -5.03
C ARG A 76 -13.96 3.86 -4.37
N LEU A 77 -12.67 4.15 -4.24
CA LEU A 77 -11.67 3.32 -3.57
C LEU A 77 -11.32 3.83 -2.16
N ASN A 78 -12.02 4.85 -1.65
CA ASN A 78 -12.00 5.14 -0.22
C ASN A 78 -12.88 4.10 0.50
N ALA A 79 -12.34 3.41 1.47
CA ALA A 79 -13.05 2.43 2.27
C ALA A 79 -12.64 2.52 3.74
N THR A 80 -13.52 2.10 4.64
CA THR A 80 -13.11 1.87 6.02
C THR A 80 -12.32 0.58 6.13
N ILE A 81 -11.51 0.43 7.18
CA ILE A 81 -10.75 -0.81 7.43
C ILE A 81 -11.70 -2.00 7.65
N GLY A 82 -12.87 -1.76 8.28
CA GLY A 82 -13.93 -2.77 8.41
C GLY A 82 -14.47 -3.23 7.07
N GLN A 83 -14.89 -2.27 6.21
CA GLN A 83 -15.37 -2.56 4.86
C GLN A 83 -14.33 -3.31 4.02
N LEU A 84 -13.05 -2.94 4.16
CA LEU A 84 -11.96 -3.66 3.51
C LEU A 84 -11.87 -5.11 4.01
N GLY A 85 -11.96 -5.33 5.32
CA GLY A 85 -11.93 -6.68 5.92
C GLY A 85 -13.06 -7.58 5.39
N GLU A 86 -14.29 -7.04 5.35
CA GLU A 86 -15.45 -7.75 4.79
C GLU A 86 -15.24 -8.09 3.30
N LEU A 87 -14.81 -7.11 2.50
CA LEU A 87 -14.54 -7.32 1.08
C LEU A 87 -13.45 -8.38 0.84
N VAL A 88 -12.37 -8.36 1.63
CA VAL A 88 -11.31 -9.37 1.53
C VAL A 88 -11.84 -10.75 1.91
N ALA A 89 -12.64 -10.87 2.98
CA ALA A 89 -13.23 -12.13 3.38
C ALA A 89 -14.16 -12.70 2.29
N ASP A 90 -14.97 -11.84 1.67
CA ASP A 90 -15.85 -12.25 0.57
C ASP A 90 -15.08 -12.75 -0.65
N VAL A 91 -14.04 -12.04 -1.07
CA VAL A 91 -13.19 -12.47 -2.18
C VAL A 91 -12.41 -13.73 -1.85
N ALA A 92 -11.87 -13.86 -0.63
CA ALA A 92 -11.09 -15.03 -0.24
C ALA A 92 -11.94 -16.31 -0.22
N ARG A 93 -13.25 -16.22 0.07
CA ARG A 93 -14.18 -17.37 0.00
C ARG A 93 -14.24 -18.01 -1.39
N GLU A 94 -13.96 -17.27 -2.45
CA GLU A 94 -13.89 -17.80 -3.82
C GLU A 94 -12.77 -18.84 -3.98
N PHE A 95 -11.74 -18.82 -3.12
CA PHE A 95 -10.51 -19.61 -3.25
C PHE A 95 -10.29 -20.63 -2.15
N ARG A 96 -10.80 -20.41 -0.93
CA ARG A 96 -10.45 -21.26 0.22
C ARG A 96 -11.60 -21.64 1.16
N GLY A 97 -12.77 -21.08 1.02
CA GLY A 97 -13.90 -21.26 1.93
C GLY A 97 -14.00 -20.15 3.01
N PRO A 98 -14.70 -20.41 4.13
CA PRO A 98 -15.00 -19.38 5.13
C PRO A 98 -13.76 -18.69 5.70
N VAL A 99 -13.87 -17.37 5.91
CA VAL A 99 -12.84 -16.54 6.55
C VAL A 99 -13.45 -15.87 7.77
N THR A 100 -12.78 -15.97 8.92
CA THR A 100 -13.21 -15.35 10.17
C THR A 100 -12.68 -13.91 10.26
N ILE A 101 -13.53 -12.97 10.67
CA ILE A 101 -13.11 -11.60 10.95
C ILE A 101 -13.12 -11.41 12.47
N THR A 102 -11.96 -11.09 13.05
CA THR A 102 -11.81 -10.72 14.45
C THR A 102 -11.57 -9.23 14.55
N VAL A 103 -12.46 -8.51 15.21
CA VAL A 103 -12.30 -7.08 15.46
C VAL A 103 -11.58 -6.89 16.81
N ARG A 104 -10.52 -6.08 16.79
CA ARG A 104 -9.81 -5.66 18.01
C ARG A 104 -9.97 -4.16 18.23
N GLU A 105 -10.07 -3.76 19.48
CA GLU A 105 -10.01 -2.34 19.82
C GLU A 105 -8.67 -1.75 19.41
N GLN A 106 -8.69 -0.49 18.98
CA GLN A 106 -7.52 0.19 18.50
C GLN A 106 -6.60 0.54 19.65
N ALA A 107 -5.35 0.08 19.63
CA ALA A 107 -4.30 0.66 20.44
C ALA A 107 -4.12 2.15 20.05
N ALA A 108 -3.83 3.02 21.02
CA ALA A 108 -3.82 4.49 20.89
C ALA A 108 -2.88 5.06 19.78
N GLN A 109 -2.07 4.25 19.11
CA GLN A 109 -0.95 4.67 18.28
C GLN A 109 -1.31 5.11 16.85
N ASP A 110 -2.32 4.54 16.17
CA ASP A 110 -2.68 4.97 14.81
C ASP A 110 -4.09 5.59 14.77
N ARG A 111 -4.12 6.92 14.89
CA ARG A 111 -5.36 7.72 14.85
C ARG A 111 -5.66 8.30 13.46
N ARG A 112 -4.93 7.90 12.41
CA ARG A 112 -5.16 8.41 11.07
C ARG A 112 -6.56 8.02 10.60
N ASN A 113 -7.36 9.02 10.24
CA ASN A 113 -8.70 8.85 9.72
C ASN A 113 -8.94 9.97 8.70
N TYR A 114 -8.91 9.64 7.41
CA TYR A 114 -8.98 10.65 6.37
C TYR A 114 -9.56 10.11 5.07
N LEU A 115 -10.28 10.99 4.37
CA LEU A 115 -10.76 10.82 3.01
C LEU A 115 -9.94 11.71 2.08
N VAL A 116 -9.69 11.23 0.86
CA VAL A 116 -8.92 11.96 -0.14
C VAL A 116 -9.78 12.25 -1.36
N SER A 117 -9.69 13.48 -1.86
CA SER A 117 -10.27 13.87 -3.15
C SER A 117 -9.25 13.67 -4.27
N PHE A 118 -9.70 13.10 -5.36
CA PHE A 118 -8.92 12.82 -6.57
C PHE A 118 -9.43 13.61 -7.78
N GLU A 119 -10.33 14.57 -7.54
CA GLU A 119 -10.96 15.36 -8.60
C GLU A 119 -9.99 16.19 -9.44
N LYS A 120 -8.89 16.64 -8.83
CA LYS A 120 -7.91 17.46 -9.52
C LYS A 120 -7.22 16.69 -10.66
N ILE A 121 -6.74 15.48 -10.42
CA ILE A 121 -6.09 14.68 -11.47
C ILE A 121 -7.09 14.31 -12.57
N ARG A 122 -8.32 13.98 -12.20
CA ARG A 122 -9.39 13.70 -13.17
C ARG A 122 -9.70 14.89 -14.06
N ARG A 123 -9.90 16.07 -13.47
CA ARG A 123 -10.28 17.28 -14.23
C ARG A 123 -9.15 17.85 -15.08
N HIS A 124 -7.90 17.84 -14.55
CA HIS A 124 -6.78 18.45 -15.24
C HIS A 124 -6.15 17.54 -16.29
N LEU A 125 -6.13 16.23 -16.02
CA LEU A 125 -5.42 15.26 -16.85
C LEU A 125 -6.34 14.20 -17.47
N GLY A 126 -7.63 14.17 -17.14
CA GLY A 126 -8.54 13.11 -17.57
C GLY A 126 -8.18 11.72 -17.02
N PHE A 127 -7.30 11.65 -16.02
CA PHE A 127 -6.85 10.36 -15.47
C PHE A 127 -7.93 9.73 -14.59
N GLU A 128 -8.25 8.49 -14.86
CA GLU A 128 -9.15 7.66 -14.05
C GLU A 128 -8.51 6.31 -13.74
N VAL A 129 -8.74 5.82 -12.51
CA VAL A 129 -8.33 4.47 -12.13
C VAL A 129 -9.29 3.44 -12.75
N GLU A 130 -8.73 2.34 -13.24
CA GLU A 130 -9.46 1.26 -13.89
C GLU A 130 -9.74 0.10 -12.93
N THR A 131 -8.77 -0.22 -12.05
CA THR A 131 -8.84 -1.40 -11.18
C THR A 131 -9.70 -1.14 -9.95
N GLY A 132 -10.73 -1.97 -9.76
CA GLY A 132 -11.55 -1.99 -8.56
C GLY A 132 -10.82 -2.58 -7.35
N LEU A 133 -11.29 -2.27 -6.14
CA LEU A 133 -10.69 -2.81 -4.91
C LEU A 133 -10.83 -4.34 -4.86
N ALA A 134 -12.03 -4.87 -5.16
CA ALA A 134 -12.29 -6.30 -5.23
C ALA A 134 -11.40 -7.02 -6.27
N ASP A 135 -11.21 -6.39 -7.44
CA ASP A 135 -10.44 -7.01 -8.53
C ASP A 135 -8.97 -7.15 -8.18
N GLY A 136 -8.37 -6.11 -7.58
CA GLY A 136 -6.98 -6.17 -7.14
C GLY A 136 -6.78 -7.12 -5.95
N ILE A 137 -7.75 -7.20 -5.03
CA ILE A 137 -7.74 -8.21 -3.94
C ILE A 137 -7.82 -9.61 -4.54
N ARG A 138 -8.72 -9.86 -5.52
CA ARG A 138 -8.85 -11.15 -6.21
C ARG A 138 -7.57 -11.53 -6.95
N GLU A 139 -6.88 -10.57 -7.56
CA GLU A 139 -5.58 -10.79 -8.19
C GLU A 139 -4.56 -11.33 -7.18
N VAL A 140 -4.45 -10.70 -6.01
CA VAL A 140 -3.53 -11.13 -4.94
C VAL A 140 -3.95 -12.50 -4.37
N ALA A 141 -5.25 -12.71 -4.09
CA ALA A 141 -5.76 -13.98 -3.57
C ALA A 141 -5.45 -15.15 -4.52
N ARG A 142 -5.61 -14.95 -5.83
CA ARG A 142 -5.26 -15.95 -6.86
C ARG A 142 -3.78 -16.31 -6.82
N ARG A 143 -2.89 -15.34 -6.55
CA ARG A 143 -1.44 -15.60 -6.40
C ARG A 143 -1.13 -16.46 -5.18
N PHE A 144 -1.83 -16.24 -4.06
CA PHE A 144 -1.74 -17.14 -2.90
C PHE A 144 -2.24 -18.54 -3.23
N ALA A 145 -3.39 -18.65 -3.87
CA ALA A 145 -3.96 -19.96 -4.27
C ALA A 145 -3.01 -20.75 -5.19
N ASN A 146 -2.24 -20.06 -6.03
CA ASN A 146 -1.25 -20.66 -6.93
C ASN A 146 0.13 -20.87 -6.27
N GLY A 147 0.29 -20.62 -4.98
CA GLY A 147 1.55 -20.82 -4.25
C GLY A 147 2.63 -19.76 -4.45
N SER A 148 2.30 -18.60 -5.06
CA SER A 148 3.30 -17.56 -5.37
C SER A 148 3.84 -16.85 -4.12
N TYR A 149 3.13 -16.83 -3.00
CA TYR A 149 3.46 -16.07 -1.78
C TYR A 149 3.37 -16.93 -0.52
N GLN A 150 4.14 -18.02 -0.45
CA GLN A 150 4.08 -18.96 0.68
C GLN A 150 4.51 -18.33 2.01
N HIS A 151 5.45 -17.39 1.99
CA HIS A 151 6.07 -16.76 3.17
C HIS A 151 5.85 -15.25 3.19
N TYR A 152 4.59 -14.81 3.17
CA TYR A 152 4.26 -13.40 3.09
C TYR A 152 4.78 -12.53 4.24
N ARG A 153 5.21 -13.15 5.35
CA ARG A 153 5.82 -12.49 6.52
C ARG A 153 7.31 -12.25 6.37
N ASP A 154 7.94 -12.72 5.30
CA ASP A 154 9.35 -12.48 5.06
C ASP A 154 9.65 -10.98 4.95
N GLU A 155 10.78 -10.58 5.48
CA GLU A 155 11.19 -9.18 5.55
C GLU A 155 11.29 -8.52 4.16
N VAL A 156 11.52 -9.30 3.11
CA VAL A 156 11.53 -8.81 1.72
C VAL A 156 10.23 -8.09 1.33
N TYR A 157 9.12 -8.44 1.98
CA TYR A 157 7.80 -7.85 1.74
C TYR A 157 7.46 -6.66 2.66
N SER A 158 8.40 -6.26 3.53
CA SER A 158 8.24 -5.12 4.44
C SER A 158 9.29 -4.03 4.15
N ASN A 159 8.83 -2.83 3.82
CA ASN A 159 9.76 -1.71 3.64
C ASN A 159 10.43 -1.31 4.96
N VAL A 160 9.74 -1.44 6.08
CA VAL A 160 10.29 -1.11 7.40
C VAL A 160 11.47 -2.03 7.72
N ALA A 161 11.29 -3.34 7.61
CA ALA A 161 12.34 -4.31 7.87
C ALA A 161 13.54 -4.13 6.90
N THR A 162 13.26 -3.95 5.61
CA THR A 162 14.30 -3.72 4.60
C THR A 162 15.07 -2.42 4.85
N THR A 163 14.40 -1.35 5.26
CA THR A 163 15.05 -0.07 5.58
C THR A 163 15.91 -0.17 6.84
N LEU A 164 15.41 -0.82 7.89
CA LEU A 164 16.17 -1.02 9.13
C LEU A 164 17.46 -1.80 8.85
N ARG A 165 17.41 -2.89 8.10
CA ARG A 165 18.63 -3.61 7.68
C ARG A 165 19.58 -2.75 6.86
N ALA A 166 19.06 -1.96 5.92
CA ALA A 166 19.90 -1.05 5.14
C ALA A 166 20.58 -0.04 6.05
N VAL A 167 19.85 0.56 7.00
CA VAL A 167 20.41 1.51 7.97
C VAL A 167 21.47 0.82 8.85
N GLU A 168 21.21 -0.38 9.37
CA GLU A 168 22.18 -1.16 10.16
C GLU A 168 23.43 -1.50 9.35
N HIS A 169 23.28 -1.77 8.04
CA HIS A 169 24.40 -2.12 7.17
C HIS A 169 25.20 -0.90 6.71
N PHE A 170 24.56 0.25 6.51
CA PHE A 170 25.21 1.50 6.07
C PHE A 170 25.58 2.43 7.22
N TYR A 171 25.03 2.24 8.40
CA TYR A 171 25.32 3.04 9.58
C TYR A 171 26.31 2.29 10.48
N ASP A 172 27.59 2.25 10.05
CA ASP A 172 28.68 1.93 10.96
C ASP A 172 28.96 3.19 11.81
N PRO A 173 28.69 3.16 13.14
CA PRO A 173 28.96 4.29 14.03
C PRO A 173 30.42 4.77 13.98
N LEU A 174 31.37 3.89 13.62
CA LEU A 174 32.80 4.19 13.51
C LEU A 174 33.13 4.88 12.17
N GLU A 175 32.47 4.53 11.08
CA GLU A 175 32.62 5.23 9.79
C GLU A 175 31.98 6.61 9.82
N SER A 176 30.81 6.77 10.44
CA SER A 176 30.19 8.09 10.57
C SER A 176 31.01 9.05 11.42
N GLN A 177 31.69 8.58 12.46
CA GLN A 177 32.63 9.40 13.23
C GLN A 177 33.85 9.83 12.39
N ARG A 178 34.32 9.02 11.44
CA ARG A 178 35.41 9.39 10.52
C ARG A 178 35.00 10.42 9.48
N LEU A 179 33.77 10.36 8.98
CA LEU A 179 33.24 11.31 7.99
C LEU A 179 32.96 12.70 8.57
N TYR A 180 32.62 12.78 9.86
CA TYR A 180 32.34 14.04 10.56
C TYR A 180 33.44 14.52 11.50
N ALA A 181 34.59 13.85 11.54
CA ALA A 181 35.73 14.36 12.29
C ALA A 181 36.20 15.69 11.69
N PRO A 182 36.29 16.80 12.45
CA PRO A 182 36.79 18.06 11.93
C PRO A 182 38.21 17.86 11.39
N ARG A 183 38.42 18.20 10.11
CA ARG A 183 39.78 18.23 9.54
C ARG A 183 40.60 19.22 10.38
N ARG A 184 41.58 18.72 11.10
CA ARG A 184 42.57 19.62 11.72
C ARG A 184 43.27 20.38 10.57
N VAL A 185 42.96 21.64 10.47
CA VAL A 185 43.73 22.58 9.63
C VAL A 185 45.05 22.76 10.33
N GLY A 186 46.12 22.23 9.75
CA GLY A 186 47.48 22.47 10.16
C GLY A 186 47.98 23.79 9.56
#